data_d7838881c7835ceb42e4b8337de21421
#
_entry.id   d7838881c7835ceb42e4b8337de21421
#
_cell.length_a   1.000
_cell.length_b   1.000
_cell.length_c   1.000
_cell.angle_alpha   90.00
_cell.angle_beta   90.00
_cell.angle_gamma   90.00
#
_symmetry.space_group_name_H-M   'P 1'
#
loop_
_entity.id
_entity.type
_entity.pdbx_description
1 polymer ?
#
loop_
_entity_poly.entity_id
_entity_poly.type
_entity_poly.pdbx_seq_one_letter_code
_entity_poly.pdbx_strand_id
1 'polypeptide(L)'
;MNAAADSRFGVGRVTRFYMPLLLQAFSQSLTYPLVAGIVTHGPDGVNALTAFSQGQVVMFMIGAIGGGLVTTGLVFAKTWYGYLSFRRLNALMMGALLALRAVAAMPPFSDWIFTGLFALPPNFAETARLTLLGGLVMNGAFFLRNMPMVVLFGNYDSEKANRATIARIAVTLVLAVLLPRMGCAGAGWGLFALTFGVIVEYVLTWHWARPYVARLRIGSAPVLGGAAPGAGEVISLTLE
;
A
#
# COMPACT_ATOMS: atom_id res chain seq x y z
N MET A 1 -39.10 1.57 25.39
CA MET A 1 -38.04 2.13 24.55
C MET A 1 -36.75 1.41 24.91
N ASN A 2 -36.19 0.62 23.96
CA ASN A 2 -35.22 -0.44 24.24
C ASN A 2 -33.79 0.09 24.49
N ALA A 3 -33.31 -0.01 25.72
CA ALA A 3 -31.91 0.21 26.12
C ALA A 3 -30.89 -0.77 25.45
N ALA A 4 -31.38 -1.81 24.77
CA ALA A 4 -30.53 -2.78 24.07
C ALA A 4 -29.98 -2.30 22.71
N ALA A 5 -30.51 -1.23 22.14
CA ALA A 5 -30.02 -0.65 20.87
C ALA A 5 -28.76 0.23 21.09
N ASP A 6 -28.57 0.79 22.27
CA ASP A 6 -27.48 1.73 22.59
C ASP A 6 -26.11 1.05 22.81
N SER A 7 -26.09 -0.27 23.07
CA SER A 7 -24.83 -1.00 23.31
C SER A 7 -24.04 -1.31 22.03
N ARG A 8 -24.64 -1.11 20.84
CA ARG A 8 -23.99 -1.42 19.54
C ARG A 8 -22.94 -0.36 19.15
N PHE A 9 -23.07 0.87 19.64
CA PHE A 9 -22.22 2.02 19.29
C PHE A 9 -21.46 2.62 20.47
N GLY A 10 -21.10 1.81 21.47
CA GLY A 10 -20.30 2.28 22.60
C GLY A 10 -18.98 2.90 22.13
N VAL A 11 -18.60 4.06 22.72
CA VAL A 11 -17.39 4.83 22.40
C VAL A 11 -16.15 3.92 22.35
N GLY A 12 -16.01 2.97 23.28
CA GLY A 12 -14.88 2.05 23.30
C GLY A 12 -14.78 1.15 22.07
N ARG A 13 -15.91 0.72 21.50
CA ARG A 13 -15.91 -0.09 20.26
C ARG A 13 -15.54 0.75 19.04
N VAL A 14 -16.06 1.96 18.97
CA VAL A 14 -15.75 2.94 17.93
C VAL A 14 -14.26 3.29 17.97
N THR A 15 -13.73 3.63 19.15
CA THR A 15 -12.31 3.94 19.33
C THR A 15 -11.42 2.75 18.95
N ARG A 16 -11.75 1.54 19.36
CA ARG A 16 -10.98 0.33 19.01
C ARG A 16 -10.96 0.06 17.51
N PHE A 17 -12.01 0.43 16.79
CA PHE A 17 -12.07 0.30 15.33
C PHE A 17 -11.29 1.42 14.62
N TYR A 18 -11.45 2.67 15.07
CA TYR A 18 -10.82 3.83 14.40
C TYR A 18 -9.33 4.01 14.76
N MET A 19 -8.88 3.61 15.95
CA MET A 19 -7.50 3.77 16.38
C MET A 19 -6.49 3.12 15.40
N PRO A 20 -6.69 1.88 14.89
CA PRO A 20 -5.82 1.30 13.87
C PRO A 20 -5.79 2.09 12.56
N LEU A 21 -6.92 2.67 12.14
CA LEU A 21 -7.00 3.49 10.93
C LEU A 21 -6.25 4.81 11.09
N LEU A 22 -6.38 5.46 12.26
CA LEU A 22 -5.62 6.67 12.59
C LEU A 22 -4.12 6.39 12.63
N LEU A 23 -3.70 5.28 13.26
CA LEU A 23 -2.30 4.85 13.28
C LEU A 23 -1.78 4.57 11.87
N GLN A 24 -2.60 4.01 10.98
CA GLN A 24 -2.23 3.79 9.58
C GLN A 24 -2.02 5.11 8.84
N ALA A 25 -2.90 6.08 8.99
CA ALA A 25 -2.77 7.41 8.39
C ALA A 25 -1.54 8.15 8.94
N PHE A 26 -1.34 8.13 10.26
CA PHE A 26 -0.18 8.72 10.91
C PHE A 26 1.13 8.07 10.48
N SER A 27 1.14 6.75 10.29
CA SER A 27 2.31 5.99 9.84
C SER A 27 2.80 6.40 8.46
N GLN A 28 1.89 6.77 7.56
CA GLN A 28 2.27 7.29 6.25
C GLN A 28 3.01 8.62 6.40
N SER A 29 2.52 9.52 7.26
CA SER A 29 3.18 10.80 7.51
C SER A 29 4.58 10.66 8.11
N LEU A 30 4.80 9.66 8.99
CA LEU A 30 6.13 9.38 9.58
C LEU A 30 7.14 8.83 8.57
N THR A 31 6.68 8.10 7.57
CA THR A 31 7.58 7.46 6.60
C THR A 31 8.37 8.49 5.78
N TYR A 32 7.77 9.63 5.46
CA TYR A 32 8.42 10.67 4.63
C TYR A 32 9.63 11.33 5.28
N PRO A 33 9.60 11.82 6.53
CA PRO A 33 10.78 12.34 7.20
C PRO A 33 11.93 11.34 7.28
N LEU A 34 11.62 10.06 7.48
CA LEU A 34 12.64 9.01 7.51
C LEU A 34 13.36 8.88 6.17
N VAL A 35 12.58 8.87 5.08
CA VAL A 35 13.13 8.79 3.73
C VAL A 35 13.87 10.06 3.34
N ALA A 36 13.37 11.23 3.73
CA ALA A 36 14.05 12.50 3.53
C ALA A 36 15.46 12.47 4.12
N GLY A 37 15.65 11.86 5.30
CA GLY A 37 16.96 11.63 5.89
C GLY A 37 17.91 10.84 4.98
N ILE A 38 17.44 9.75 4.32
CA ILE A 38 18.28 8.98 3.38
C ILE A 38 18.66 9.83 2.17
N VAL A 39 17.69 10.58 1.64
CA VAL A 39 17.88 11.38 0.42
C VAL A 39 18.88 12.51 0.66
N THR A 40 18.75 13.23 1.78
CA THR A 40 19.61 14.38 2.11
C THR A 40 21.04 14.01 2.46
N HIS A 41 21.32 12.77 2.85
CA HIS A 41 22.70 12.29 3.04
C HIS A 41 23.40 11.92 1.72
N GLY A 42 22.71 11.98 0.58
CA GLY A 42 23.30 11.77 -0.74
C GLY A 42 24.11 12.98 -1.24
N PRO A 43 24.79 12.81 -2.38
CA PRO A 43 25.74 13.82 -2.89
C PRO A 43 25.10 15.20 -3.16
N ASP A 44 23.83 15.24 -3.54
CA ASP A 44 23.13 16.50 -3.87
C ASP A 44 22.31 17.08 -2.71
N GLY A 45 22.32 16.42 -1.56
CA GLY A 45 21.74 16.92 -0.31
C GLY A 45 20.28 17.39 -0.43
N VAL A 46 20.03 18.64 -0.03
CA VAL A 46 18.67 19.23 -0.04
C VAL A 46 18.10 19.37 -1.46
N ASN A 47 18.94 19.59 -2.46
CA ASN A 47 18.51 19.71 -3.85
C ASN A 47 17.93 18.37 -4.37
N ALA A 48 18.60 17.25 -4.05
CA ALA A 48 18.06 15.93 -4.35
C ALA A 48 16.72 15.67 -3.64
N LEU A 49 16.56 16.14 -2.39
CA LEU A 49 15.30 16.04 -1.67
C LEU A 49 14.19 16.85 -2.35
N THR A 50 14.49 18.06 -2.84
CA THR A 50 13.53 18.87 -3.58
C THR A 50 13.04 18.14 -4.82
N ALA A 51 13.95 17.66 -5.66
CA ALA A 51 13.62 16.90 -6.87
C ALA A 51 12.85 15.62 -6.56
N PHE A 52 13.29 14.87 -5.55
CA PHE A 52 12.61 13.67 -5.06
C PHE A 52 11.18 13.95 -4.60
N SER A 53 10.98 15.04 -3.83
CA SER A 53 9.67 15.43 -3.33
C SER A 53 8.71 15.80 -4.46
N GLN A 54 9.18 16.50 -5.50
CA GLN A 54 8.36 16.83 -6.66
C GLN A 54 7.96 15.57 -7.45
N GLY A 55 8.88 14.63 -7.66
CA GLY A 55 8.58 13.33 -8.23
C GLY A 55 7.53 12.56 -7.40
N GLN A 56 7.64 12.62 -6.07
CA GLN A 56 6.65 12.04 -5.16
C GLN A 56 5.29 12.72 -5.24
N VAL A 57 5.21 14.04 -5.34
CA VAL A 57 3.93 14.77 -5.47
C VAL A 57 3.16 14.26 -6.69
N VAL A 58 3.81 14.19 -7.87
CA VAL A 58 3.19 13.64 -9.08
C VAL A 58 2.78 12.18 -8.88
N MET A 59 3.65 11.39 -8.24
CA MET A 59 3.38 10.00 -7.90
C MET A 59 2.12 9.84 -7.04
N PHE A 60 1.92 10.70 -6.03
CA PHE A 60 0.75 10.65 -5.16
C PHE A 60 -0.51 11.19 -5.81
N MET A 61 -0.41 12.24 -6.61
CA MET A 61 -1.56 12.76 -7.38
C MET A 61 -2.16 11.65 -8.26
N ILE A 62 -1.32 10.94 -9.00
CA ILE A 62 -1.77 9.80 -9.82
C ILE A 62 -2.27 8.66 -8.93
N GLY A 63 -1.57 8.36 -7.83
CA GLY A 63 -1.92 7.27 -6.90
C GLY A 63 -3.21 7.52 -6.12
N ALA A 64 -3.60 8.76 -5.87
CA ALA A 64 -4.79 9.14 -5.12
C ALA A 64 -6.08 8.60 -5.75
N ILE A 65 -6.12 8.45 -7.08
CA ILE A 65 -7.23 7.85 -7.81
C ILE A 65 -7.52 6.42 -7.30
N GLY A 66 -6.48 5.67 -6.91
CA GLY A 66 -6.61 4.33 -6.34
C GLY A 66 -6.92 4.29 -4.84
N GLY A 67 -6.91 5.44 -4.15
CA GLY A 67 -7.03 5.50 -2.68
C GLY A 67 -8.37 4.98 -2.14
N GLY A 68 -9.47 5.09 -2.88
CA GLY A 68 -10.79 4.60 -2.51
C GLY A 68 -11.01 3.09 -2.71
N LEU A 69 -10.06 2.36 -3.31
CA LEU A 69 -10.27 0.95 -3.66
C LEU A 69 -10.45 0.05 -2.43
N VAL A 70 -9.79 0.33 -1.33
CA VAL A 70 -9.93 -0.48 -0.10
C VAL A 70 -11.36 -0.38 0.43
N THR A 71 -11.95 0.82 0.48
CA THR A 71 -13.35 1.02 0.93
C THR A 71 -14.33 0.35 -0.02
N THR A 72 -14.12 0.46 -1.33
CA THR A 72 -14.89 -0.26 -2.35
C THR A 72 -14.78 -1.77 -2.14
N GLY A 73 -13.58 -2.28 -1.90
CA GLY A 73 -13.34 -3.69 -1.61
C GLY A 73 -14.09 -4.22 -0.40
N LEU A 74 -14.22 -3.42 0.67
CA LEU A 74 -14.97 -3.80 1.88
C LEU A 74 -16.47 -4.04 1.61
N VAL A 75 -17.03 -3.38 0.61
CA VAL A 75 -18.43 -3.59 0.21
C VAL A 75 -18.58 -4.85 -0.63
N PHE A 76 -17.69 -5.06 -1.60
CA PHE A 76 -17.81 -6.13 -2.59
C PHE A 76 -17.19 -7.47 -2.19
N ALA A 77 -16.08 -7.49 -1.46
CA ALA A 77 -15.32 -8.71 -1.17
C ALA A 77 -15.88 -9.54 0.01
N LYS A 78 -17.20 -9.53 0.21
CA LYS A 78 -17.90 -10.34 1.23
C LYS A 78 -18.18 -11.77 0.77
N THR A 79 -18.15 -12.02 -0.53
CA THR A 79 -18.35 -13.33 -1.15
C THR A 79 -17.18 -13.66 -2.06
N TRP A 80 -16.99 -14.93 -2.40
CA TRP A 80 -15.92 -15.34 -3.32
C TRP A 80 -16.02 -14.64 -4.69
N TYR A 81 -17.22 -14.56 -5.26
CA TYR A 81 -17.44 -13.87 -6.53
C TYR A 81 -17.16 -12.37 -6.43
N GLY A 82 -17.59 -11.74 -5.36
CA GLY A 82 -17.27 -10.33 -5.08
C GLY A 82 -15.78 -10.09 -4.91
N TYR A 83 -15.07 -10.99 -4.21
CA TYR A 83 -13.61 -10.95 -4.07
C TYR A 83 -12.91 -11.07 -5.43
N LEU A 84 -13.33 -11.99 -6.30
CA LEU A 84 -12.76 -12.14 -7.65
C LEU A 84 -13.03 -10.90 -8.52
N SER A 85 -14.24 -10.35 -8.46
CA SER A 85 -14.61 -9.12 -9.18
C SER A 85 -13.76 -7.94 -8.70
N PHE A 86 -13.62 -7.80 -7.38
CA PHE A 86 -12.76 -6.77 -6.80
C PHE A 86 -11.28 -6.95 -7.19
N ARG A 87 -10.78 -8.19 -7.20
CA ARG A 87 -9.40 -8.49 -7.66
C ARG A 87 -9.18 -8.05 -9.10
N ARG A 88 -10.13 -8.31 -9.99
CA ARG A 88 -10.06 -7.86 -11.40
C ARG A 88 -10.07 -6.33 -11.49
N LEU A 89 -10.96 -5.67 -10.75
CA LEU A 89 -11.02 -4.20 -10.70
C LEU A 89 -9.70 -3.61 -10.18
N ASN A 90 -9.18 -4.14 -9.08
CA ASN A 90 -7.92 -3.69 -8.50
C ASN A 90 -6.74 -3.88 -9.48
N ALA A 91 -6.70 -4.99 -10.23
CA ALA A 91 -5.68 -5.26 -11.24
C ALA A 91 -5.81 -4.31 -12.44
N LEU A 92 -7.03 -4.04 -12.92
CA LEU A 92 -7.27 -3.09 -14.00
C LEU A 92 -6.86 -1.67 -13.61
N MET A 93 -7.26 -1.22 -12.42
CA MET A 93 -6.90 0.09 -11.89
C MET A 93 -5.38 0.20 -11.68
N MET A 94 -4.75 -0.85 -11.15
CA MET A 94 -3.29 -0.93 -11.04
C MET A 94 -2.65 -0.75 -12.41
N GLY A 95 -3.05 -1.54 -13.40
CA GLY A 95 -2.51 -1.47 -14.76
C GLY A 95 -2.69 -0.09 -15.40
N ALA A 96 -3.88 0.49 -15.30
CA ALA A 96 -4.18 1.82 -15.83
C ALA A 96 -3.34 2.92 -15.17
N LEU A 97 -3.21 2.92 -13.84
CA LEU A 97 -2.44 3.93 -13.12
C LEU A 97 -0.93 3.76 -13.29
N LEU A 98 -0.43 2.52 -13.40
CA LEU A 98 0.97 2.27 -13.74
C LEU A 98 1.28 2.72 -15.18
N ALA A 99 0.39 2.45 -16.14
CA ALA A 99 0.54 2.92 -17.51
C ALA A 99 0.52 4.46 -17.58
N LEU A 100 -0.45 5.12 -16.92
CA LEU A 100 -0.52 6.58 -16.84
C LEU A 100 0.77 7.18 -16.27
N ARG A 101 1.31 6.58 -15.24
CA ARG A 101 2.58 7.03 -14.63
C ARG A 101 3.77 6.78 -15.54
N ALA A 102 3.83 5.63 -16.22
CA ALA A 102 4.88 5.35 -17.18
C ALA A 102 4.88 6.39 -18.31
N VAL A 103 3.69 6.75 -18.84
CA VAL A 103 3.53 7.82 -19.82
C VAL A 103 3.97 9.17 -19.25
N ALA A 104 3.56 9.53 -18.03
CA ALA A 104 3.96 10.79 -17.39
C ALA A 104 5.49 10.88 -17.15
N ALA A 105 6.18 9.74 -17.04
CA ALA A 105 7.62 9.67 -16.89
C ALA A 105 8.39 9.66 -18.23
N MET A 106 7.70 9.58 -19.40
CA MET A 106 8.36 9.72 -20.70
C MET A 106 8.88 11.14 -20.90
N PRO A 107 10.06 11.33 -21.54
CA PRO A 107 10.72 12.63 -21.64
C PRO A 107 9.81 13.80 -22.05
N PRO A 108 8.97 13.73 -23.10
CA PRO A 108 8.15 14.88 -23.48
C PRO A 108 7.13 15.29 -22.40
N PHE A 109 6.57 14.32 -21.66
CA PHE A 109 5.62 14.61 -20.59
C PHE A 109 6.31 14.99 -19.28
N SER A 110 7.38 14.28 -18.93
CA SER A 110 8.16 14.58 -17.72
C SER A 110 8.81 15.96 -17.81
N ASP A 111 9.31 16.35 -18.97
CA ASP A 111 9.90 17.68 -19.17
C ASP A 111 8.84 18.77 -19.04
N TRP A 112 7.67 18.57 -19.63
CA TRP A 112 6.55 19.49 -19.46
C TRP A 112 6.12 19.60 -17.99
N ILE A 113 6.04 18.48 -17.26
CA ILE A 113 5.66 18.46 -15.85
C ILE A 113 6.74 19.14 -14.99
N PHE A 114 7.98 18.66 -15.07
CA PHE A 114 9.02 19.05 -14.11
C PHE A 114 9.71 20.37 -14.47
N THR A 115 10.00 20.62 -15.75
CA THR A 115 10.62 21.87 -16.17
C THR A 115 9.59 22.93 -16.54
N GLY A 116 8.48 22.55 -17.18
CA GLY A 116 7.43 23.50 -17.57
C GLY A 116 6.55 23.92 -16.40
N LEU A 117 5.90 22.96 -15.72
CA LEU A 117 4.91 23.26 -14.67
C LEU A 117 5.56 23.54 -13.31
N PHE A 118 6.54 22.72 -12.88
CA PHE A 118 7.22 22.88 -11.59
C PHE A 118 8.47 23.77 -11.65
N ALA A 119 8.86 24.23 -12.87
CA ALA A 119 10.02 25.08 -13.09
C ALA A 119 11.32 24.55 -12.47
N LEU A 120 11.49 23.22 -12.42
CA LEU A 120 12.71 22.60 -11.91
C LEU A 120 13.87 22.81 -12.89
N PRO A 121 15.08 23.10 -12.39
CA PRO A 121 16.28 23.07 -13.22
C PRO A 121 16.47 21.69 -13.89
N PRO A 122 16.98 21.62 -15.12
CA PRO A 122 17.09 20.35 -15.89
C PRO A 122 17.83 19.23 -15.17
N ASN A 123 18.88 19.56 -14.39
CA ASN A 123 19.64 18.61 -13.59
C ASN A 123 18.81 17.96 -12.47
N PHE A 124 17.78 18.63 -11.96
CA PHE A 124 16.87 18.09 -10.93
C PHE A 124 15.64 17.42 -11.52
N ALA A 125 15.22 17.83 -12.71
CA ALA A 125 14.11 17.22 -13.44
C ALA A 125 14.35 15.71 -13.68
N GLU A 126 15.59 15.32 -13.99
CA GLU A 126 15.96 13.91 -14.18
C GLU A 126 15.79 13.09 -12.88
N THR A 127 16.22 13.63 -11.74
CA THR A 127 16.01 12.95 -10.43
C THR A 127 14.52 12.82 -10.10
N ALA A 128 13.70 13.82 -10.39
CA ALA A 128 12.26 13.77 -10.22
C ALA A 128 11.62 12.71 -11.14
N ARG A 129 12.05 12.65 -12.39
CA ARG A 129 11.62 11.64 -13.37
C ARG A 129 11.96 10.22 -12.93
N LEU A 130 13.20 10.00 -12.49
CA LEU A 130 13.64 8.69 -11.97
C LEU A 130 12.88 8.29 -10.71
N THR A 131 12.54 9.25 -9.84
CA THR A 131 11.68 9.02 -8.68
C THR A 131 10.27 8.58 -9.11
N LEU A 132 9.72 9.23 -10.14
CA LEU A 132 8.42 8.87 -10.69
C LEU A 132 8.43 7.46 -11.30
N LEU A 133 9.47 7.10 -12.05
CA LEU A 133 9.65 5.77 -12.65
C LEU A 133 9.83 4.68 -11.58
N GLY A 134 10.74 4.88 -10.63
CA GLY A 134 10.95 3.90 -9.57
C GLY A 134 9.72 3.75 -8.66
N GLY A 135 8.90 4.80 -8.55
CA GLY A 135 7.60 4.76 -7.90
C GLY A 135 6.59 3.79 -8.54
N LEU A 136 6.82 3.28 -9.75
CA LEU A 136 5.98 2.23 -10.35
C LEU A 136 5.99 0.96 -9.51
N VAL A 137 7.16 0.51 -9.06
CA VAL A 137 7.29 -0.69 -8.22
C VAL A 137 6.58 -0.49 -6.88
N MET A 138 6.77 0.67 -6.24
CA MET A 138 6.12 1.01 -4.99
C MET A 138 4.60 1.02 -5.13
N ASN A 139 4.06 1.63 -6.17
CA ASN A 139 2.60 1.65 -6.41
C ASN A 139 2.05 0.27 -6.72
N GLY A 140 2.76 -0.53 -7.52
CA GLY A 140 2.39 -1.93 -7.74
C GLY A 140 2.23 -2.68 -6.41
N ALA A 141 3.20 -2.52 -5.49
CA ALA A 141 3.14 -3.12 -4.17
C ALA A 141 1.95 -2.59 -3.33
N PHE A 142 1.62 -1.30 -3.41
CA PHE A 142 0.43 -0.74 -2.76
C PHE A 142 -0.87 -1.35 -3.28
N PHE A 143 -1.02 -1.50 -4.60
CA PHE A 143 -2.21 -2.12 -5.17
C PHE A 143 -2.33 -3.60 -4.81
N LEU A 144 -1.22 -4.34 -4.81
CA LEU A 144 -1.20 -5.73 -4.35
C LEU A 144 -1.61 -5.84 -2.88
N ARG A 145 -1.19 -4.89 -2.03
CA ARG A 145 -1.56 -4.82 -0.62
C ARG A 145 -3.06 -4.59 -0.39
N ASN A 146 -3.76 -3.90 -1.29
CA ASN A 146 -5.20 -3.64 -1.15
C ASN A 146 -6.00 -4.94 -0.96
N MET A 147 -5.63 -6.01 -1.67
CA MET A 147 -6.34 -7.29 -1.60
C MET A 147 -6.35 -7.89 -0.18
N PRO A 148 -5.19 -8.16 0.46
CA PRO A 148 -5.17 -8.69 1.81
C PRO A 148 -5.73 -7.71 2.85
N MET A 149 -5.56 -6.41 2.67
CA MET A 149 -6.12 -5.40 3.57
C MET A 149 -7.64 -5.45 3.61
N VAL A 150 -8.31 -5.52 2.45
CA VAL A 150 -9.76 -5.66 2.36
C VAL A 150 -10.25 -6.91 3.08
N VAL A 151 -9.54 -8.04 2.92
CA VAL A 151 -9.91 -9.29 3.58
C VAL A 151 -9.75 -9.19 5.10
N LEU A 152 -8.65 -8.62 5.60
CA LEU A 152 -8.43 -8.45 7.04
C LEU A 152 -9.47 -7.50 7.66
N PHE A 153 -9.71 -6.34 7.06
CA PHE A 153 -10.71 -5.40 7.54
C PHE A 153 -12.13 -5.94 7.46
N GLY A 154 -12.47 -6.67 6.39
CA GLY A 154 -13.78 -7.31 6.22
C GLY A 154 -14.06 -8.38 7.29
N ASN A 155 -13.03 -8.99 7.85
CA ASN A 155 -13.10 -9.94 8.96
C ASN A 155 -12.87 -9.31 10.34
N TYR A 156 -12.92 -7.97 10.45
CA TYR A 156 -12.68 -7.21 11.70
C TYR A 156 -11.30 -7.45 12.33
N ASP A 157 -10.32 -7.94 11.57
CA ASP A 157 -8.96 -8.21 12.02
C ASP A 157 -8.01 -7.05 11.68
N SER A 158 -8.44 -5.84 12.04
CA SER A 158 -7.67 -4.61 11.83
C SER A 158 -6.35 -4.60 12.61
N GLU A 159 -6.26 -5.38 13.67
CA GLU A 159 -5.04 -5.50 14.48
C GLU A 159 -3.89 -6.09 13.67
N LYS A 160 -4.10 -7.15 12.88
CA LYS A 160 -3.07 -7.73 12.02
C LYS A 160 -2.66 -6.75 10.92
N ALA A 161 -3.62 -6.05 10.31
CA ALA A 161 -3.32 -5.00 9.35
C ALA A 161 -2.43 -3.90 9.96
N ASN A 162 -2.75 -3.47 11.19
CA ASN A 162 -1.95 -2.47 11.90
C ASN A 162 -0.54 -2.96 12.26
N ARG A 163 -0.40 -4.22 12.71
CA ARG A 163 0.92 -4.84 12.97
C ARG A 163 1.79 -4.85 11.73
N ALA A 164 1.23 -5.13 10.54
CA ALA A 164 1.98 -5.07 9.28
C ALA A 164 2.43 -3.64 8.96
N THR A 165 1.58 -2.64 9.20
CA THR A 165 1.92 -1.23 9.03
C THR A 165 3.03 -0.78 9.98
N ILE A 166 2.98 -1.21 11.25
CA ILE A 166 4.07 -0.95 12.22
C ILE A 166 5.37 -1.60 11.77
N ALA A 167 5.32 -2.85 11.27
CA ALA A 167 6.50 -3.53 10.73
C ALA A 167 7.11 -2.77 9.54
N ARG A 168 6.28 -2.23 8.65
CA ARG A 168 6.73 -1.34 7.56
C ARG A 168 7.51 -0.16 8.08
N ILE A 169 6.96 0.57 9.09
CA ILE A 169 7.63 1.74 9.67
C ILE A 169 8.96 1.33 10.31
N ALA A 170 8.96 0.25 11.11
CA ALA A 170 10.17 -0.24 11.76
C ALA A 170 11.27 -0.59 10.75
N VAL A 171 10.91 -1.29 9.66
CA VAL A 171 11.83 -1.63 8.57
C VAL A 171 12.35 -0.35 7.88
N THR A 172 11.46 0.59 7.56
CA THR A 172 11.87 1.86 6.94
C THR A 172 12.78 2.67 7.87
N LEU A 173 12.51 2.69 9.18
CA LEU A 173 13.36 3.33 10.18
C LEU A 173 14.75 2.68 10.24
N VAL A 174 14.81 1.36 10.29
CA VAL A 174 16.09 0.61 10.28
C VAL A 174 16.88 0.94 9.02
N LEU A 175 16.24 0.94 7.85
CA LEU A 175 16.88 1.30 6.58
C LEU A 175 17.31 2.77 6.57
N ALA A 176 16.53 3.69 7.15
CA ALA A 176 16.87 5.11 7.24
C ALA A 176 18.13 5.37 8.08
N VAL A 177 18.40 4.50 9.05
CA VAL A 177 19.63 4.59 9.88
C VAL A 177 20.81 3.84 9.25
N LEU A 178 20.56 2.67 8.66
CA LEU A 178 21.63 1.81 8.14
C LEU A 178 22.17 2.27 6.78
N LEU A 179 21.29 2.63 5.85
CA LEU A 179 21.70 2.96 4.47
C LEU A 179 22.70 4.12 4.43
N PRO A 180 22.47 5.27 5.09
CA PRO A 180 23.46 6.36 5.09
C PRO A 180 24.79 5.95 5.72
N ARG A 181 24.79 5.12 6.79
CA ARG A 181 26.03 4.62 7.43
C ARG A 181 26.84 3.70 6.51
N MET A 182 26.18 3.02 5.58
CA MET A 182 26.83 2.17 4.58
C MET A 182 27.26 2.95 3.33
N GLY A 183 27.11 4.28 3.31
CA GLY A 183 27.35 5.09 2.12
C GLY A 183 26.26 4.97 1.04
N CYS A 184 25.15 4.31 1.36
CA CYS A 184 24.01 4.13 0.46
C CYS A 184 22.98 5.25 0.70
N ALA A 185 23.20 6.43 0.11
CA ALA A 185 22.34 7.60 0.30
C ALA A 185 21.92 8.21 -1.04
N GLY A 186 20.84 9.01 -1.03
CA GLY A 186 20.29 9.67 -2.20
C GLY A 186 18.88 9.21 -2.57
N ALA A 187 18.31 9.79 -3.64
CA ALA A 187 16.92 9.59 -4.05
C ALA A 187 16.56 8.13 -4.35
N GLY A 188 17.46 7.39 -5.03
CA GLY A 188 17.24 5.97 -5.34
C GLY A 188 17.15 5.10 -4.08
N TRP A 189 18.01 5.33 -3.09
CA TRP A 189 18.00 4.59 -1.83
C TRP A 189 16.82 4.97 -0.94
N GLY A 190 16.39 6.23 -0.97
CA GLY A 190 15.16 6.67 -0.34
C GLY A 190 13.93 5.94 -0.91
N LEU A 191 13.85 5.84 -2.23
CA LEU A 191 12.78 5.12 -2.92
C LEU A 191 12.83 3.61 -2.66
N PHE A 192 14.02 3.03 -2.61
CA PHE A 192 14.22 1.63 -2.22
C PHE A 192 13.69 1.35 -0.81
N ALA A 193 14.03 2.19 0.16
CA ALA A 193 13.58 2.02 1.54
C ALA A 193 12.05 2.09 1.67
N LEU A 194 11.41 3.04 0.95
CA LEU A 194 9.96 3.14 0.85
C LEU A 194 9.34 1.87 0.27
N THR A 195 9.84 1.45 -0.88
CA THR A 195 9.32 0.30 -1.63
C THR A 195 9.47 -0.99 -0.83
N PHE A 196 10.63 -1.21 -0.25
CA PHE A 196 10.92 -2.40 0.56
C PHE A 196 10.00 -2.48 1.79
N GLY A 197 9.77 -1.35 2.47
CA GLY A 197 8.82 -1.29 3.58
C GLY A 197 7.39 -1.69 3.15
N VAL A 198 6.92 -1.21 2.01
CA VAL A 198 5.58 -1.57 1.47
C VAL A 198 5.51 -3.04 1.07
N ILE A 199 6.59 -3.60 0.51
CA ILE A 199 6.66 -5.04 0.18
C ILE A 199 6.58 -5.89 1.44
N VAL A 200 7.28 -5.52 2.51
CA VAL A 200 7.19 -6.22 3.80
C VAL A 200 5.75 -6.18 4.35
N GLU A 201 5.12 -5.01 4.32
CA GLU A 201 3.71 -4.87 4.72
C GLU A 201 2.78 -5.76 3.88
N TYR A 202 2.96 -5.80 2.56
CA TYR A 202 2.19 -6.66 1.67
C TYR A 202 2.38 -8.15 2.01
N VAL A 203 3.61 -8.61 2.18
CA VAL A 203 3.91 -10.01 2.50
C VAL A 203 3.26 -10.44 3.82
N LEU A 204 3.37 -9.61 4.87
CA LEU A 204 2.77 -9.87 6.17
C LEU A 204 1.25 -9.90 6.11
N THR A 205 0.65 -8.88 5.46
CA THR A 205 -0.81 -8.83 5.33
C THR A 205 -1.35 -9.99 4.50
N TRP A 206 -0.65 -10.38 3.43
CA TRP A 206 -1.02 -11.53 2.61
C TRP A 206 -0.91 -12.85 3.40
N HIS A 207 0.17 -13.03 4.16
CA HIS A 207 0.32 -14.21 5.02
C HIS A 207 -0.85 -14.36 6.00
N TRP A 208 -1.26 -13.27 6.64
CA TRP A 208 -2.37 -13.31 7.60
C TRP A 208 -3.75 -13.36 6.94
N ALA A 209 -3.91 -12.87 5.72
CA ALA A 209 -5.18 -12.91 4.99
C ALA A 209 -5.49 -14.28 4.37
N ARG A 210 -4.48 -15.11 4.09
CA ARG A 210 -4.64 -16.44 3.44
C ARG A 210 -5.76 -17.29 4.03
N PRO A 211 -5.85 -17.54 5.36
CA PRO A 211 -6.89 -18.39 5.93
C PRO A 211 -8.31 -17.82 5.71
N TYR A 212 -8.46 -16.51 5.66
CA TYR A 212 -9.75 -15.88 5.39
C TYR A 212 -10.13 -16.01 3.91
N VAL A 213 -9.18 -15.86 3.00
CA VAL A 213 -9.41 -16.06 1.55
C VAL A 213 -9.81 -17.51 1.28
N ALA A 214 -9.15 -18.49 1.93
CA ALA A 214 -9.51 -19.91 1.81
C ALA A 214 -10.95 -20.15 2.29
N ARG A 215 -11.38 -19.57 3.41
CA ARG A 215 -12.76 -19.68 3.91
C ARG A 215 -13.78 -19.09 2.94
N LEU A 216 -13.48 -17.94 2.31
CA LEU A 216 -14.34 -17.33 1.29
C LEU A 216 -14.53 -18.27 0.09
N ARG A 217 -13.47 -18.96 -0.34
CA ARG A 217 -13.51 -19.92 -1.45
C ARG A 217 -14.39 -21.13 -1.11
N ILE A 218 -14.22 -21.72 0.07
CA ILE A 218 -14.98 -22.90 0.52
C ILE A 218 -16.46 -22.56 0.73
N GLY A 219 -16.78 -21.44 1.37
CA GLY A 219 -18.16 -21.02 1.61
C GLY A 219 -18.97 -20.70 0.34
N SER A 220 -18.31 -20.56 -0.81
CA SER A 220 -18.94 -20.31 -2.11
C SER A 220 -18.93 -21.53 -3.03
N ALA A 221 -18.38 -22.66 -2.59
CA ALA A 221 -18.48 -23.90 -3.34
C ALA A 221 -19.96 -24.35 -3.34
N PRO A 222 -20.55 -24.74 -4.49
CA PRO A 222 -21.87 -25.32 -4.51
C PRO A 222 -21.86 -26.57 -3.61
N VAL A 223 -22.83 -26.63 -2.69
CA VAL A 223 -23.01 -27.80 -1.80
C VAL A 223 -23.43 -29.01 -2.67
N LEU A 224 -22.48 -29.64 -3.31
CA LEU A 224 -22.64 -30.93 -3.96
C LEU A 224 -22.43 -31.98 -2.87
N GLY A 225 -23.54 -32.37 -2.22
CA GLY A 225 -23.57 -33.55 -1.31
C GLY A 225 -22.82 -33.37 0.01
N GLY A 226 -23.44 -32.81 1.00
CA GLY A 226 -23.59 -33.30 2.37
C GLY A 226 -22.39 -33.52 3.29
N ALA A 227 -21.18 -33.05 3.01
CA ALA A 227 -20.08 -33.16 4.01
C ALA A 227 -19.35 -31.80 4.10
N ALA A 228 -19.24 -31.27 5.32
CA ALA A 228 -18.35 -30.13 5.57
C ALA A 228 -16.90 -30.56 5.28
N PRO A 229 -16.11 -29.72 4.54
CA PRO A 229 -14.72 -30.07 4.24
C PRO A 229 -13.90 -30.23 5.52
N GLY A 230 -13.18 -31.34 5.62
CA GLY A 230 -12.32 -31.64 6.77
C GLY A 230 -11.14 -30.64 6.89
N ALA A 231 -10.61 -30.52 8.10
CA ALA A 231 -9.47 -29.62 8.38
C ALA A 231 -8.25 -29.83 7.45
N GLY A 232 -8.05 -31.06 6.92
CA GLY A 232 -6.98 -31.39 5.97
C GLY A 232 -7.18 -30.80 4.58
N GLU A 233 -8.44 -30.64 4.13
CA GLU A 233 -8.79 -30.06 2.83
C GLU A 233 -8.59 -28.54 2.80
N VAL A 234 -8.76 -27.90 3.96
CA VAL A 234 -8.48 -26.46 4.13
C VAL A 234 -6.99 -26.16 3.98
N ILE A 235 -6.13 -27.08 4.42
CA ILE A 235 -4.67 -26.91 4.35
C ILE A 235 -4.16 -27.09 2.91
N SER A 236 -4.69 -28.04 2.14
CA SER A 236 -4.28 -28.25 0.74
C SER A 236 -4.65 -27.06 -0.17
N LEU A 237 -5.82 -26.44 0.07
CA LEU A 237 -6.29 -25.28 -0.69
C LEU A 237 -5.53 -23.97 -0.35
N THR A 238 -4.74 -23.96 0.72
CA THR A 238 -3.89 -22.81 1.10
C THR A 238 -2.50 -22.88 0.45
N LEU A 239 -2.10 -24.00 -0.13
CA LEU A 239 -0.78 -24.20 -0.75
C LEU A 239 -0.79 -23.99 -2.28
N GLU A 240 -1.95 -23.89 -2.92
CA GLU A 240 -2.15 -23.47 -4.31
C GLU A 240 -2.45 -21.97 -4.43
#